data_92a6c84b41266a9b6f459132df023f50
#
_entry.id   92a6c84b41266a9b6f459132df023f50
#
_cell.length_a   1.000
_cell.length_b   1.000
_cell.length_c   1.000
_cell.angle_alpha   90.00
_cell.angle_beta   90.00
_cell.angle_gamma   90.00
#
_symmetry.space_group_name_H-M   'P 1'
#
loop_
_entity.id
_entity.type
_entity.pdbx_description
1 polymer ?
#
loop_
_entity_poly.entity_id
_entity_poly.type
_entity_poly.pdbx_seq_one_letter_code
_entity_poly.pdbx_strand_id
1 'polypeptide(L)'
;GETIHDVWERSLRGWNRIAAGLAEHETALVVAHDAVNKTILCALLGLSPADIWAVKQGNGGVTVIDYPEGADQPPVVVCLNQTTHLGGVLDRTAAGAL
;
A
#
# COMPACT_ATOMS: atom_id res chain seq x y z
N GLY A 1 -14.78 -7.87 17.34
CA GLY A 1 -14.24 -7.58 16.03
C GLY A 1 -12.74 -7.45 16.04
N GLU A 2 -12.15 -7.29 14.88
CA GLU A 2 -10.73 -7.08 14.78
C GLU A 2 -10.33 -5.68 15.21
N THR A 3 -9.20 -5.58 15.91
CA THR A 3 -8.58 -4.29 16.20
C THR A 3 -7.72 -3.87 15.03
N ILE A 4 -7.28 -2.60 15.03
CA ILE A 4 -6.34 -2.13 14.03
C ILE A 4 -5.00 -2.89 14.10
N HIS A 5 -4.60 -3.33 15.29
CA HIS A 5 -3.41 -4.16 15.45
C HIS A 5 -3.57 -5.53 14.81
N ASP A 6 -4.74 -6.14 14.90
CA ASP A 6 -5.03 -7.43 14.27
C ASP A 6 -4.95 -7.31 12.74
N VAL A 7 -5.53 -6.26 12.20
CA VAL A 7 -5.47 -5.98 10.75
C VAL A 7 -4.03 -5.74 10.32
N TRP A 8 -3.28 -4.97 11.11
CA TRP A 8 -1.88 -4.67 10.84
C TRP A 8 -1.03 -5.95 10.75
N GLU A 9 -1.10 -6.79 11.76
CA GLU A 9 -0.32 -8.04 11.78
C GLU A 9 -0.70 -8.97 10.64
N ARG A 10 -1.97 -9.16 10.40
CA ARG A 10 -2.45 -10.04 9.36
C ARG A 10 -2.06 -9.53 7.97
N SER A 11 -2.23 -8.24 7.73
CA SER A 11 -1.92 -7.62 6.45
C SER A 11 -0.44 -7.70 6.13
N LEU A 12 0.42 -7.43 7.10
CA LEU A 12 1.86 -7.52 6.91
C LEU A 12 2.34 -8.95 6.72
N ARG A 13 1.74 -9.88 7.44
CA ARG A 13 2.07 -11.30 7.27
C ARG A 13 1.79 -11.76 5.84
N GLY A 14 0.62 -11.37 5.31
CA GLY A 14 0.26 -11.67 3.93
C GLY A 14 1.17 -10.97 2.92
N TRP A 15 1.42 -9.70 3.12
CA TRP A 15 2.30 -8.92 2.25
C TRP A 15 3.70 -9.50 2.20
N ASN A 16 4.28 -9.77 3.35
CA ASN A 16 5.64 -10.30 3.42
C ASN A 16 5.76 -11.68 2.77
N ARG A 17 4.72 -12.49 2.88
CA ARG A 17 4.68 -13.79 2.21
C ARG A 17 4.68 -13.62 0.69
N ILE A 18 3.90 -12.68 0.17
CA ILE A 18 3.85 -12.39 -1.26
C ILE A 18 5.21 -11.88 -1.73
N ALA A 19 5.76 -10.89 -1.04
CA ALA A 19 7.04 -10.30 -1.41
C ALA A 19 8.16 -11.32 -1.41
N ALA A 20 8.22 -12.15 -0.37
CA ALA A 20 9.26 -13.18 -0.26
C ALA A 20 9.13 -14.27 -1.33
N GLY A 21 7.93 -14.48 -1.87
CA GLY A 21 7.68 -15.47 -2.90
C GLY A 21 8.00 -15.00 -4.32
N LEU A 22 8.25 -13.71 -4.52
CA LEU A 22 8.54 -13.19 -5.85
C LEU A 22 9.98 -13.48 -6.24
N ALA A 23 10.15 -14.01 -7.45
CA ALA A 23 11.46 -14.15 -8.05
C ALA A 23 11.90 -12.80 -8.62
N GLU A 24 13.19 -12.70 -8.94
CA GLU A 24 13.72 -11.53 -9.62
C GLU A 24 12.94 -11.26 -10.90
N HIS A 25 12.59 -10.00 -11.12
CA HIS A 25 11.81 -9.54 -12.27
C HIS A 25 10.33 -9.97 -12.27
N GLU A 26 9.85 -10.62 -11.22
CA GLU A 26 8.42 -10.87 -11.10
C GLU A 26 7.70 -9.70 -10.46
N THR A 27 6.42 -9.55 -10.82
CA THR A 27 5.54 -8.54 -10.25
C THR A 27 4.25 -9.21 -9.79
N ALA A 28 3.79 -8.87 -8.60
CA ALA A 28 2.49 -9.30 -8.11
C ALA A 28 1.53 -8.12 -8.09
N LEU A 29 0.29 -8.39 -8.44
CA LEU A 29 -0.80 -7.42 -8.27
C LEU A 29 -1.56 -7.82 -7.00
N VAL A 30 -1.58 -6.92 -6.04
CA VAL A 30 -2.30 -7.12 -4.79
C VAL A 30 -3.53 -6.23 -4.79
N VAL A 31 -4.70 -6.86 -4.72
CA VAL A 31 -5.97 -6.15 -4.68
C VAL A 31 -6.59 -6.32 -3.30
N ALA A 32 -6.87 -5.23 -2.63
CA ALA A 32 -7.43 -5.25 -1.29
C ALA A 32 -8.23 -3.97 -1.05
N HIS A 33 -8.82 -3.88 0.12
CA HIS A 33 -9.64 -2.73 0.49
C HIS A 33 -8.82 -1.69 1.26
N ASP A 34 -9.43 -0.53 1.45
CA ASP A 34 -8.81 0.67 1.99
C ASP A 34 -8.00 0.41 3.28
N ALA A 35 -8.60 -0.21 4.28
CA ALA A 35 -7.93 -0.41 5.57
C ALA A 35 -6.67 -1.27 5.44
N VAL A 36 -6.74 -2.34 4.66
CA VAL A 36 -5.59 -3.23 4.44
C VAL A 36 -4.50 -2.49 3.67
N ASN A 37 -4.86 -1.78 2.62
CA ASN A 37 -3.91 -1.03 1.80
C ASN A 37 -3.20 0.06 2.62
N LYS A 38 -3.95 0.81 3.42
CA LYS A 38 -3.36 1.82 4.30
C LYS A 38 -2.40 1.22 5.31
N THR A 39 -2.79 0.09 5.89
CA THR A 39 -1.96 -0.62 6.86
C THR A 39 -0.62 -1.02 6.25
N ILE A 40 -0.65 -1.62 5.07
CA ILE A 40 0.56 -2.04 4.38
C ILE A 40 1.45 -0.85 4.08
N LEU A 41 0.88 0.23 3.52
CA LEU A 41 1.64 1.43 3.21
C LEU A 41 2.26 2.08 4.43
N CYS A 42 1.50 2.23 5.50
CA CYS A 42 2.02 2.81 6.72
C CYS A 42 3.19 2.00 7.26
N ALA A 43 3.05 0.68 7.27
CA ALA A 43 4.13 -0.19 7.73
C ALA A 43 5.38 -0.08 6.87
N LEU A 44 5.21 -0.06 5.54
CA LEU A 44 6.35 0.05 4.62
C LEU A 44 7.05 1.41 4.73
N LEU A 45 6.32 2.44 5.14
CA LEU A 45 6.87 3.77 5.35
C LEU A 45 7.45 3.97 6.77
N GLY A 46 7.45 2.92 7.58
CA GLY A 46 7.98 2.99 8.94
C GLY A 46 7.05 3.66 9.95
N LEU A 47 5.78 3.78 9.62
CA LEU A 47 4.77 4.36 10.50
C LEU A 47 4.18 3.30 11.42
N SER A 48 3.49 3.72 12.45
CA SER A 48 2.83 2.84 13.41
C SER A 48 1.32 2.76 13.12
N PRO A 49 0.60 1.80 13.73
CA PRO A 49 -0.86 1.74 13.59
C PRO A 49 -1.60 3.02 13.96
N ALA A 50 -1.05 3.82 14.87
CA ALA A 50 -1.63 5.10 15.26
C ALA A 50 -1.61 6.12 14.10
N ASP A 51 -0.75 5.90 13.10
CA ASP A 51 -0.55 6.85 11.99
C ASP A 51 -1.35 6.48 10.75
N ILE A 52 -2.27 5.54 10.85
CA ILE A 52 -3.00 5.02 9.68
C ILE A 52 -3.71 6.12 8.88
N TRP A 53 -4.01 7.23 9.49
CA TRP A 53 -4.67 8.35 8.84
C TRP A 53 -3.72 9.28 8.09
N ALA A 54 -2.42 9.06 8.22
CA ALA A 54 -1.41 9.86 7.52
C ALA A 54 -1.36 9.56 6.02
N VAL A 55 -1.93 8.44 5.59
CA VAL A 55 -1.96 8.04 4.19
C VAL A 55 -3.40 7.91 3.75
N LYS A 56 -3.74 8.51 2.62
CA LYS A 56 -5.06 8.38 2.02
C LYS A 56 -4.97 7.54 0.76
N GLN A 57 -5.89 6.58 0.64
CA GLN A 57 -6.01 5.73 -0.53
C GLN A 57 -7.38 5.95 -1.15
N GLY A 58 -7.42 6.33 -2.41
CA GLY A 58 -8.68 6.41 -3.15
C GLY A 58 -9.08 5.03 -3.67
N ASN A 59 -10.38 4.83 -3.89
CA ASN A 59 -10.87 3.63 -4.55
C ASN A 59 -10.31 3.56 -5.96
N GLY A 60 -9.76 2.43 -6.33
CA GLY A 60 -9.14 2.24 -7.63
C GLY A 60 -7.77 2.89 -7.78
N GLY A 61 -7.21 3.45 -6.72
CA GLY A 61 -5.85 3.99 -6.75
C GLY A 61 -4.82 2.87 -6.84
N VAL A 62 -3.73 3.13 -7.55
CA VAL A 62 -2.64 2.18 -7.72
C VAL A 62 -1.41 2.70 -7.00
N THR A 63 -0.82 1.86 -6.18
CA THR A 63 0.45 2.13 -5.50
C THR A 63 1.46 1.11 -5.97
N VAL A 64 2.66 1.56 -6.28
CA VAL A 64 3.73 0.68 -6.76
C VAL A 64 4.83 0.63 -5.71
N ILE A 65 5.13 -0.58 -5.27
CA ILE A 65 6.20 -0.86 -4.32
C ILE A 65 7.24 -1.71 -5.05
N ASP A 66 8.48 -1.29 -5.00
CA ASP A 66 9.59 -2.02 -5.58
C ASP A 66 10.54 -2.51 -4.49
N TYR A 67 11.11 -3.69 -4.71
CA TYR A 67 12.14 -4.27 -3.88
C TYR A 67 13.41 -4.44 -4.72
N PRO A 68 14.14 -3.36 -4.97
CA PRO A 68 15.26 -3.40 -5.91
C PRO A 68 16.39 -4.35 -5.49
N GLU A 69 16.50 -4.64 -4.20
CA GLU A 69 17.55 -5.52 -3.66
C GLU A 69 16.97 -6.79 -3.01
N GLY A 70 15.72 -7.13 -3.30
CA GLY A 70 15.07 -8.30 -2.75
C GLY A 70 14.20 -7.98 -1.54
N ALA A 71 13.35 -8.95 -1.18
CA ALA A 71 12.32 -8.77 -0.16
C ALA A 71 12.87 -8.64 1.27
N ASP A 72 14.12 -8.97 1.49
CA ASP A 72 14.77 -8.86 2.79
C ASP A 72 15.47 -7.50 2.98
N GLN A 73 15.41 -6.64 1.99
CA GLN A 73 15.95 -5.29 2.04
C GLN A 73 14.81 -4.26 1.99
N PRO A 74 15.05 -3.01 2.38
CA PRO A 74 14.00 -2.00 2.40
C PRO A 74 13.35 -1.80 1.03
N PRO A 75 12.02 -1.72 0.99
CA PRO A 75 11.31 -1.42 -0.25
C PRO A 75 11.38 0.06 -0.62
N VAL A 76 11.05 0.35 -1.87
CA VAL A 76 10.92 1.72 -2.38
C VAL A 76 9.47 1.92 -2.81
N VAL A 77 8.82 2.95 -2.29
CA VAL A 77 7.49 3.34 -2.77
C VAL A 77 7.71 4.20 -4.02
N VAL A 78 7.43 3.61 -5.17
CA VAL A 78 7.67 4.25 -6.46
C VAL A 78 6.61 5.28 -6.77
N CYS A 79 5.34 4.94 -6.53
CA CYS A 79 4.25 5.89 -6.60
C CYS A 79 3.16 5.50 -5.61
N LEU A 80 2.41 6.50 -5.18
CA LEU A 80 1.42 6.35 -4.14
C LEU A 80 0.08 6.82 -4.64
N ASN A 81 -0.95 5.98 -4.52
CA ASN A 81 -2.33 6.32 -4.83
C ASN A 81 -2.50 6.99 -6.20
N GLN A 82 -1.92 6.39 -7.22
CA GLN A 82 -2.01 6.90 -8.58
C GLN A 82 -3.43 6.67 -9.12
N THR A 83 -4.10 7.74 -9.50
CA THR A 83 -5.49 7.68 -9.98
C THR A 83 -5.67 8.25 -11.38
N THR A 84 -4.60 8.51 -12.10
CA THR A 84 -4.64 9.10 -13.44
C THR A 84 -5.52 8.30 -14.40
N HIS A 85 -5.49 6.98 -14.28
CA HIS A 85 -6.31 6.09 -15.11
C HIS A 85 -7.83 6.26 -14.91
N LEU A 86 -8.23 6.92 -13.82
CA LEU A 86 -9.64 7.17 -13.54
C LEU A 86 -10.14 8.45 -14.22
N GLY A 87 -9.25 9.22 -14.84
CA GLY A 87 -9.59 10.49 -15.47
C GLY A 87 -9.95 11.56 -14.44
N GLY A 88 -9.92 12.82 -14.83
CA GLY A 88 -10.36 13.90 -13.96
C GLY A 88 -9.61 13.96 -12.63
N VAL A 89 -8.38 13.55 -12.60
CA VAL A 89 -7.60 13.43 -11.37
C VAL A 89 -7.54 14.73 -10.59
N LEU A 90 -7.27 15.82 -11.29
CA LEU A 90 -7.13 17.11 -10.63
C LEU A 90 -8.44 17.52 -9.95
N ASP A 91 -9.55 17.31 -10.63
CA ASP A 91 -10.86 17.67 -10.09
C ASP A 91 -11.24 16.79 -8.91
N ARG A 92 -11.17 15.49 -9.11
CA ARG A 92 -11.62 14.52 -8.11
C ARG A 92 -10.67 14.43 -6.94
N THR A 93 -9.40 14.40 -7.21
CA THR A 93 -8.39 14.26 -6.17
C THR A 93 -8.32 15.53 -5.32
N ALA A 94 -8.32 16.68 -5.96
CA ALA A 94 -8.31 17.94 -5.24
C ALA A 94 -9.54 18.10 -4.36
N ALA A 95 -10.71 17.71 -4.86
CA ALA A 95 -11.95 17.84 -4.12
C ALA A 95 -12.10 16.77 -3.03
N GLY A 96 -11.66 15.55 -3.29
CA GLY A 96 -11.92 14.42 -2.42
C GLY A 96 -10.71 13.94 -1.62
N ALA A 97 -9.51 14.07 -2.14
CA ALA A 97 -8.32 13.54 -1.51
C ALA A 97 -7.50 14.59 -0.78
N LEU A 98 -7.66 15.81 -1.14
CA LEU A 98 -7.02 16.92 -0.45
C LEU A 98 -7.92 17.48 0.61
#